data_8dcd71e910035f800072395ec0c8941f
#
_entry.id   8dcd71e910035f800072395ec0c8941f
#
_cell.length_a   1.000
_cell.length_b   1.000
_cell.length_c   1.000
_cell.angle_alpha   90.00
_cell.angle_beta   90.00
_cell.angle_gamma   90.00
#
_symmetry.space_group_name_H-M   'P 1'
#
loop_
_entity.id
_entity.type
_entity.pdbx_description
1 polymer ?
#
loop_
_entity_poly.entity_id
_entity_poly.type
_entity_poly.pdbx_seq_one_letter_code
_entity_poly.pdbx_strand_id
1 'polypeptide(L)'
;MKAFIFDLDGVLVDTAKYHYIAWKTIGTSFNFNLTETQNEGLKGISRTDSLDLMLEWAGTKVSLEQKEILLRQKNEHYLELIQEMDRTEILPGVLTILNFAKENSIPVALGSASKNAQLILKKLDLLPYFHSIVDGTHVTHSKPNPEVFLLGAKNLNTPANQCVVFEDAAAGVAAAKAAQMVAVGIGDPHRAWSSRLHFQFS
;
A
#
# COMPACT_ATOMS: atom_id res chain seq x y z
N MET A 1 -9.54 -15.99 -13.58
CA MET A 1 -8.51 -15.44 -12.70
C MET A 1 -8.04 -16.54 -11.77
N LYS A 2 -6.73 -16.64 -11.51
CA LYS A 2 -6.15 -17.75 -10.75
C LYS A 2 -5.45 -17.36 -9.47
N ALA A 3 -5.18 -16.07 -9.24
CA ALA A 3 -4.56 -15.58 -8.01
C ALA A 3 -5.06 -14.18 -7.66
N PHE A 4 -5.07 -13.87 -6.36
CA PHE A 4 -5.36 -12.53 -5.84
C PHE A 4 -4.10 -11.93 -5.23
N ILE A 5 -3.89 -10.64 -5.48
CA ILE A 5 -2.82 -9.87 -4.87
C ILE A 5 -3.44 -8.64 -4.24
N PHE A 6 -3.22 -8.43 -2.96
CA PHE A 6 -3.79 -7.30 -2.22
C PHE A 6 -2.70 -6.30 -1.88
N ASP A 7 -2.97 -5.01 -2.04
CA ASP A 7 -2.27 -4.02 -1.23
C ASP A 7 -2.72 -4.11 0.23
N LEU A 8 -2.06 -3.38 1.12
CA LEU A 8 -2.32 -3.40 2.54
C LEU A 8 -3.16 -2.19 2.98
N ASP A 9 -2.55 -1.00 2.83
CA ASP A 9 -3.04 0.25 3.41
C ASP A 9 -4.21 0.81 2.59
N GLY A 10 -5.41 0.92 3.15
CA GLY A 10 -6.61 1.33 2.42
C GLY A 10 -7.31 0.22 1.63
N VAL A 11 -6.76 -1.01 1.63
CA VAL A 11 -7.35 -2.19 0.97
C VAL A 11 -7.73 -3.26 1.99
N LEU A 12 -6.79 -3.70 2.80
CA LEU A 12 -7.03 -4.70 3.85
C LEU A 12 -7.35 -4.03 5.19
N VAL A 13 -6.74 -2.87 5.45
CA VAL A 13 -6.76 -2.21 6.75
C VAL A 13 -6.83 -0.68 6.60
N ASP A 14 -7.50 -0.02 7.55
CA ASP A 14 -7.55 1.45 7.62
C ASP A 14 -6.34 2.01 8.39
N THR A 15 -5.19 2.02 7.72
CA THR A 15 -3.95 2.60 8.25
C THR A 15 -3.63 3.99 7.71
N ALA A 16 -4.39 4.47 6.74
CA ALA A 16 -4.18 5.78 6.10
C ALA A 16 -4.13 6.93 7.11
N LYS A 17 -4.98 6.90 8.14
CA LYS A 17 -5.01 7.87 9.24
C LYS A 17 -3.69 7.92 10.02
N TYR A 18 -3.08 6.78 10.31
CA TYR A 18 -1.81 6.69 11.04
C TYR A 18 -0.64 7.21 10.19
N HIS A 19 -0.64 6.88 8.90
CA HIS A 19 0.33 7.42 7.95
C HIS A 19 0.25 8.93 7.85
N TYR A 20 -0.98 9.49 7.75
CA TYR A 20 -1.19 10.94 7.69
C TYR A 20 -0.68 11.65 8.94
N ILE A 21 -1.04 11.16 10.14
CA ILE A 21 -0.59 11.74 11.42
C ILE A 21 0.94 11.74 11.49
N ALA A 22 1.58 10.59 11.20
CA ALA A 22 3.03 10.46 11.25
C ALA A 22 3.72 11.38 10.24
N TRP A 23 3.23 11.50 9.01
CA TRP A 23 3.79 12.41 8.01
C TRP A 23 3.56 13.87 8.35
N LYS A 24 2.38 14.22 8.87
CA LYS A 24 2.09 15.59 9.31
C LYS A 24 3.04 16.05 10.42
N THR A 25 3.32 15.17 11.37
CA THR A 25 4.31 15.44 12.43
C THR A 25 5.70 15.68 11.86
N ILE A 26 6.18 14.84 10.93
CA ILE A 26 7.47 15.02 10.29
C ILE A 26 7.53 16.30 9.45
N GLY A 27 6.45 16.66 8.75
CA GLY A 27 6.37 17.91 8.00
C GLY A 27 6.66 19.14 8.85
N THR A 28 6.21 19.16 10.10
CA THR A 28 6.46 20.29 11.02
C THR A 28 7.94 20.54 11.29
N SER A 29 8.81 19.51 11.26
CA SER A 29 10.24 19.64 11.50
C SER A 29 10.98 20.43 10.40
N PHE A 30 10.35 20.62 9.25
CA PHE A 30 10.86 21.49 8.17
C PHE A 30 9.82 22.53 7.72
N ASN A 31 8.95 22.97 8.64
CA ASN A 31 7.95 24.02 8.46
C ASN A 31 6.94 23.73 7.33
N PHE A 32 6.63 22.46 7.09
CA PHE A 32 5.67 22.02 6.08
C PHE A 32 4.39 21.49 6.72
N ASN A 33 3.25 22.05 6.37
CA ASN A 33 1.94 21.59 6.83
C ASN A 33 1.28 20.73 5.75
N LEU A 34 1.42 19.41 5.89
CA LEU A 34 0.83 18.44 4.98
C LEU A 34 -0.70 18.53 5.02
N THR A 35 -1.33 18.75 3.87
CA THR A 35 -2.78 18.72 3.71
C THR A 35 -3.28 17.30 3.40
N GLU A 36 -4.58 17.06 3.60
CA GLU A 36 -5.20 15.77 3.25
C GLU A 36 -5.09 15.48 1.75
N THR A 37 -5.28 16.49 0.90
CA THR A 37 -5.11 16.35 -0.55
C THR A 37 -3.71 15.93 -0.95
N GLN A 38 -2.68 16.52 -0.32
CA GLN A 38 -1.30 16.14 -0.56
C GLN A 38 -1.00 14.73 -0.05
N ASN A 39 -1.60 14.35 1.09
CA ASN A 39 -1.45 13.00 1.65
C ASN A 39 -1.99 11.91 0.70
N GLU A 40 -3.03 12.19 -0.09
CA GLU A 40 -3.49 11.24 -1.12
C GLU A 40 -2.39 10.92 -2.15
N GLY A 41 -1.54 11.91 -2.47
CA GLY A 41 -0.39 11.71 -3.36
C GLY A 41 0.75 10.87 -2.76
N LEU A 42 0.74 10.65 -1.44
CA LEU A 42 1.73 9.80 -0.75
C LEU A 42 1.29 8.33 -0.62
N LYS A 43 0.05 8.01 -0.98
CA LYS A 43 -0.45 6.63 -0.90
C LYS A 43 0.20 5.72 -1.93
N GLY A 44 0.47 4.50 -1.53
CA GLY A 44 1.00 3.44 -2.41
C GLY A 44 2.48 3.56 -2.78
N ILE A 45 3.15 4.66 -2.44
CA ILE A 45 4.58 4.86 -2.68
C ILE A 45 5.43 4.56 -1.44
N SER A 46 6.75 4.42 -1.62
CA SER A 46 7.65 4.11 -0.51
C SER A 46 7.77 5.28 0.48
N ARG A 47 8.19 4.96 1.71
CA ARG A 47 8.49 5.98 2.74
C ARG A 47 9.54 6.97 2.26
N THR A 48 10.53 6.52 1.52
CA THR A 48 11.61 7.38 0.98
C THR A 48 11.05 8.34 -0.05
N ASP A 49 10.29 7.85 -1.02
CA ASP A 49 9.69 8.67 -2.07
C ASP A 49 8.66 9.66 -1.48
N SER A 50 7.92 9.24 -0.45
CA SER A 50 7.00 10.14 0.27
C SER A 50 7.73 11.32 0.92
N LEU A 51 8.87 11.07 1.59
CA LEU A 51 9.68 12.14 2.17
C LEU A 51 10.26 13.06 1.09
N ASP A 52 10.76 12.50 -0.01
CA ASP A 52 11.30 13.28 -1.11
C ASP A 52 10.27 14.22 -1.71
N LEU A 53 9.06 13.71 -1.93
CA LEU A 53 7.95 14.50 -2.45
C LEU A 53 7.52 15.61 -1.46
N MET A 54 7.50 15.32 -0.17
CA MET A 54 7.19 16.33 0.85
C MET A 54 8.25 17.44 0.91
N LEU A 55 9.53 17.07 0.81
CA LEU A 55 10.65 18.03 0.77
C LEU A 55 10.60 18.89 -0.48
N GLU A 56 10.23 18.31 -1.63
CA GLU A 56 10.00 19.04 -2.88
C GLU A 56 8.87 20.05 -2.72
N TRP A 57 7.71 19.64 -2.19
CA TRP A 57 6.57 20.55 -1.93
C TRP A 57 6.90 21.66 -0.96
N ALA A 58 7.77 21.38 0.03
CA ALA A 58 8.24 22.36 1.00
C ALA A 58 9.32 23.29 0.43
N GLY A 59 9.88 23.01 -0.75
CA GLY A 59 11.05 23.71 -1.28
C GLY A 59 12.29 23.58 -0.41
N THR A 60 12.39 22.52 0.40
CA THR A 60 13.42 22.31 1.42
C THR A 60 14.40 21.22 0.97
N LYS A 61 15.68 21.45 1.21
CA LYS A 61 16.74 20.46 0.99
C LYS A 61 17.35 20.06 2.32
N VAL A 62 17.54 18.76 2.52
CA VAL A 62 18.19 18.18 3.70
C VAL A 62 19.38 17.33 3.29
N SER A 63 20.33 17.13 4.20
CA SER A 63 21.45 16.20 3.97
C SER A 63 20.94 14.75 3.98
N LEU A 64 21.75 13.82 3.44
CA LEU A 64 21.41 12.38 3.50
C LEU A 64 21.22 11.91 4.94
N GLU A 65 22.06 12.35 5.85
CA GLU A 65 21.97 12.03 7.27
C GLU A 65 20.65 12.54 7.89
N GLN A 66 20.28 13.79 7.61
CA GLN A 66 18.99 14.33 8.06
C GLN A 66 17.80 13.57 7.47
N LYS A 67 17.89 13.16 6.20
CA LYS A 67 16.87 12.35 5.54
C LYS A 67 16.67 11.01 6.27
N GLU A 68 17.76 10.32 6.62
CA GLU A 68 17.71 9.06 7.36
C GLU A 68 17.08 9.24 8.75
N ILE A 69 17.41 10.34 9.45
CA ILE A 69 16.82 10.68 10.75
C ILE A 69 15.30 10.87 10.61
N LEU A 70 14.85 11.66 9.63
CA LEU A 70 13.42 11.92 9.41
C LEU A 70 12.65 10.64 9.05
N LEU A 71 13.23 9.77 8.21
CA LEU A 71 12.63 8.48 7.83
C LEU A 71 12.50 7.55 9.04
N ARG A 72 13.51 7.52 9.92
CA ARG A 72 13.48 6.75 11.16
C ARG A 72 12.42 7.30 12.12
N GLN A 73 12.42 8.59 12.41
CA GLN A 73 11.45 9.23 13.29
C GLN A 73 10.01 9.02 12.82
N LYS A 74 9.77 9.15 11.49
CA LYS A 74 8.46 8.84 10.91
C LYS A 74 8.03 7.41 11.20
N ASN A 75 8.96 6.47 11.06
CA ASN A 75 8.64 5.07 11.29
C ASN A 75 8.38 4.78 12.78
N GLU A 76 9.19 5.30 13.66
CA GLU A 76 9.03 5.17 15.12
C GLU A 76 7.66 5.69 15.55
N HIS A 77 7.32 6.92 15.14
CA HIS A 77 6.01 7.49 15.45
C HIS A 77 4.84 6.69 14.83
N TYR A 78 4.99 6.19 13.60
CA TYR A 78 3.98 5.31 13.00
C TYR A 78 3.81 4.01 13.79
N LEU A 79 4.90 3.40 14.23
CA LEU A 79 4.85 2.17 15.04
C LEU A 79 4.18 2.40 16.39
N GLU A 80 4.40 3.56 17.03
CA GLU A 80 3.69 3.96 18.24
C GLU A 80 2.17 4.09 17.99
N LEU A 81 1.78 4.78 16.92
CA LEU A 81 0.37 4.98 16.57
C LEU A 81 -0.38 3.66 16.32
N ILE A 82 0.27 2.65 15.73
CA ILE A 82 -0.36 1.36 15.45
C ILE A 82 -0.29 0.38 16.64
N GLN A 83 0.26 0.77 17.80
CA GLN A 83 0.31 -0.13 18.96
C GLN A 83 -1.07 -0.56 19.43
N GLU A 84 -2.02 0.35 19.43
CA GLU A 84 -3.41 0.11 19.83
C GLU A 84 -4.30 -0.46 18.70
N MET A 85 -3.73 -0.70 17.52
CA MET A 85 -4.44 -1.25 16.38
C MET A 85 -4.93 -2.66 16.69
N ASP A 86 -6.20 -2.93 16.39
CA ASP A 86 -6.82 -4.23 16.52
C ASP A 86 -7.64 -4.63 15.27
N ARG A 87 -8.38 -5.71 15.35
CA ARG A 87 -9.16 -6.26 14.22
C ARG A 87 -10.27 -5.34 13.72
N THR A 88 -10.64 -4.29 14.45
CA THR A 88 -11.62 -3.30 13.99
C THR A 88 -11.09 -2.44 12.84
N GLU A 89 -9.77 -2.41 12.65
CA GLU A 89 -9.12 -1.73 11.52
C GLU A 89 -9.20 -2.53 10.20
N ILE A 90 -9.65 -3.79 10.25
CA ILE A 90 -9.88 -4.59 9.03
C ILE A 90 -11.06 -4.00 8.28
N LEU A 91 -10.84 -3.63 7.02
CA LEU A 91 -11.86 -2.99 6.20
C LEU A 91 -13.05 -3.94 5.91
N PRO A 92 -14.27 -3.41 5.78
CA PRO A 92 -15.44 -4.21 5.45
C PRO A 92 -15.26 -5.03 4.17
N GLY A 93 -15.68 -6.30 4.20
CA GLY A 93 -15.57 -7.21 3.05
C GLY A 93 -14.24 -7.94 2.92
N VAL A 94 -13.18 -7.51 3.60
CA VAL A 94 -11.85 -8.14 3.52
C VAL A 94 -11.90 -9.61 3.94
N LEU A 95 -12.45 -9.91 5.11
CA LEU A 95 -12.56 -11.31 5.56
C LEU A 95 -13.44 -12.15 4.63
N THR A 96 -14.47 -11.55 4.03
CA THR A 96 -15.33 -12.25 3.07
C THR A 96 -14.54 -12.68 1.84
N ILE A 97 -13.77 -11.78 1.22
CA ILE A 97 -12.99 -12.12 0.03
C ILE A 97 -11.81 -13.04 0.33
N LEU A 98 -11.17 -12.91 1.50
CA LEU A 98 -10.08 -13.80 1.91
C LEU A 98 -10.60 -15.22 2.20
N ASN A 99 -11.77 -15.37 2.84
CA ASN A 99 -12.41 -16.65 3.05
C ASN A 99 -12.86 -17.26 1.72
N PHE A 100 -13.46 -16.47 0.83
CA PHE A 100 -13.79 -16.92 -0.52
C PHE A 100 -12.57 -17.46 -1.27
N ALA A 101 -11.43 -16.76 -1.22
CA ALA A 101 -10.21 -17.23 -1.84
C ALA A 101 -9.74 -18.56 -1.25
N LYS A 102 -9.78 -18.70 0.08
CA LYS A 102 -9.43 -19.93 0.79
C LYS A 102 -10.33 -21.11 0.42
N GLU A 103 -11.65 -20.92 0.43
CA GLU A 103 -12.65 -21.94 0.10
C GLU A 103 -12.54 -22.41 -1.37
N ASN A 104 -12.14 -21.52 -2.28
CA ASN A 104 -11.98 -21.84 -3.69
C ASN A 104 -10.52 -22.16 -4.07
N SER A 105 -9.62 -22.35 -3.10
CA SER A 105 -8.20 -22.65 -3.33
C SER A 105 -7.51 -21.64 -4.26
N ILE A 106 -7.89 -20.36 -4.19
CA ILE A 106 -7.26 -19.27 -4.92
C ILE A 106 -6.06 -18.79 -4.10
N PRO A 107 -4.83 -18.88 -4.61
CA PRO A 107 -3.65 -18.40 -3.92
C PRO A 107 -3.67 -16.88 -3.77
N VAL A 108 -3.23 -16.42 -2.61
CA VAL A 108 -3.26 -15.00 -2.21
C VAL A 108 -1.86 -14.51 -1.90
N ALA A 109 -1.47 -13.35 -2.43
CA ALA A 109 -0.27 -12.63 -2.04
C ALA A 109 -0.59 -11.23 -1.51
N LEU A 110 0.29 -10.71 -0.67
CA LEU A 110 0.38 -9.28 -0.37
C LEU A 110 1.39 -8.63 -1.32
N GLY A 111 1.08 -7.42 -1.79
CA GLY A 111 1.98 -6.57 -2.57
C GLY A 111 1.95 -5.12 -2.07
N SER A 112 2.69 -4.83 -0.99
CA SER A 112 2.65 -3.53 -0.29
C SER A 112 3.96 -2.76 -0.40
N ALA A 113 3.88 -1.42 -0.40
CA ALA A 113 5.04 -0.54 -0.27
C ALA A 113 5.53 -0.40 1.19
N SER A 114 4.70 -0.81 2.15
CA SER A 114 5.01 -0.69 3.59
C SER A 114 6.03 -1.74 4.03
N LYS A 115 7.11 -1.29 4.68
CA LYS A 115 8.08 -2.19 5.34
C LYS A 115 7.54 -2.80 6.66
N ASN A 116 6.37 -2.37 7.12
CA ASN A 116 5.73 -2.86 8.34
C ASN A 116 4.58 -3.85 8.04
N ALA A 117 4.39 -4.25 6.79
CA ALA A 117 3.24 -5.02 6.35
C ALA A 117 3.08 -6.34 7.10
N GLN A 118 4.15 -7.10 7.28
CA GLN A 118 4.12 -8.36 8.00
C GLN A 118 3.73 -8.18 9.48
N LEU A 119 4.19 -7.11 10.13
CA LEU A 119 3.81 -6.78 11.52
C LEU A 119 2.31 -6.52 11.63
N ILE A 120 1.75 -5.75 10.69
CA ILE A 120 0.32 -5.42 10.65
C ILE A 120 -0.52 -6.68 10.43
N LEU A 121 -0.18 -7.49 9.42
CA LEU A 121 -0.89 -8.75 9.17
C LEU A 121 -0.86 -9.69 10.38
N LYS A 122 0.28 -9.77 11.08
CA LYS A 122 0.41 -10.57 12.30
C LYS A 122 -0.51 -10.06 13.41
N LYS A 123 -0.50 -8.74 13.63
CA LYS A 123 -1.30 -8.09 14.67
C LYS A 123 -2.81 -8.30 14.49
N LEU A 124 -3.26 -8.43 13.24
CA LEU A 124 -4.66 -8.57 12.87
C LEU A 124 -5.06 -10.04 12.60
N ASP A 125 -4.17 -11.00 12.83
CA ASP A 125 -4.38 -12.43 12.54
C ASP A 125 -4.71 -12.71 11.06
N LEU A 126 -4.16 -11.90 10.15
CA LEU A 126 -4.37 -12.07 8.70
C LEU A 126 -3.29 -12.91 8.02
N LEU A 127 -2.12 -13.14 8.65
CA LEU A 127 -1.02 -13.91 8.07
C LEU A 127 -1.44 -15.26 7.46
N PRO A 128 -2.34 -16.06 8.09
CA PRO A 128 -2.70 -17.37 7.57
C PRO A 128 -3.44 -17.38 6.22
N TYR A 129 -3.90 -16.21 5.75
CA TYR A 129 -4.54 -16.10 4.44
C TYR A 129 -3.56 -15.96 3.28
N PHE A 130 -2.30 -15.58 3.56
CA PHE A 130 -1.32 -15.22 2.52
C PHE A 130 -0.33 -16.35 2.26
N HIS A 131 -0.22 -16.75 1.00
CA HIS A 131 0.77 -17.71 0.52
C HIS A 131 2.12 -17.02 0.23
N SER A 132 2.11 -15.72 0.00
CA SER A 132 3.29 -14.88 -0.19
C SER A 132 3.07 -13.48 0.33
N ILE A 133 4.11 -12.90 0.93
CA ILE A 133 4.13 -11.51 1.37
C ILE A 133 5.30 -10.83 0.67
N VAL A 134 4.97 -9.85 -0.18
CA VAL A 134 5.94 -8.96 -0.80
C VAL A 134 5.70 -7.57 -0.25
N ASP A 135 6.67 -7.05 0.48
CA ASP A 135 6.59 -5.75 1.13
C ASP A 135 7.76 -4.84 0.70
N GLY A 136 7.81 -3.62 1.22
CA GLY A 136 8.83 -2.65 0.87
C GLY A 136 10.29 -3.03 1.21
N THR A 137 10.54 -4.20 1.80
CA THR A 137 11.89 -4.74 2.00
C THR A 137 12.34 -5.67 0.88
N HIS A 138 11.41 -6.12 0.04
CA HIS A 138 11.63 -7.12 -1.00
C HIS A 138 11.84 -6.51 -2.39
N VAL A 139 11.61 -5.20 -2.55
CA VAL A 139 11.63 -4.52 -3.84
C VAL A 139 12.60 -3.34 -3.83
N THR A 140 13.15 -3.02 -4.99
CA THR A 140 14.04 -1.86 -5.20
C THR A 140 13.27 -0.63 -5.69
N HIS A 141 12.19 -0.84 -6.42
CA HIS A 141 11.38 0.23 -6.99
C HIS A 141 9.97 0.20 -6.41
N SER A 142 9.52 1.36 -5.91
CA SER A 142 8.16 1.51 -5.42
C SER A 142 7.15 1.68 -6.55
N LYS A 143 5.87 1.49 -6.25
CA LYS A 143 4.77 1.83 -7.16
C LYS A 143 4.92 3.29 -7.65
N PRO A 144 4.73 3.59 -8.93
CA PRO A 144 4.00 2.80 -9.94
C PRO A 144 4.85 1.74 -10.67
N ASN A 145 6.08 1.43 -10.25
CA ASN A 145 6.82 0.31 -10.79
C ASN A 145 6.09 -1.01 -10.46
N PRO A 146 5.95 -1.96 -11.42
CA PRO A 146 5.20 -3.19 -11.23
C PRO A 146 5.91 -4.25 -10.36
N GLU A 147 7.14 -4.01 -9.92
CA GLU A 147 8.03 -4.99 -9.28
C GLU A 147 7.35 -5.75 -8.14
N VAL A 148 6.64 -5.06 -7.25
CA VAL A 148 5.98 -5.66 -6.09
C VAL A 148 4.91 -6.68 -6.47
N PHE A 149 4.13 -6.40 -7.50
CA PHE A 149 3.07 -7.28 -7.97
C PHE A 149 3.60 -8.42 -8.84
N LEU A 150 4.59 -8.15 -9.69
CA LEU A 150 5.26 -9.19 -10.48
C LEU A 150 5.96 -10.21 -9.58
N LEU A 151 6.61 -9.76 -8.51
CA LEU A 151 7.22 -10.65 -7.52
C LEU A 151 6.16 -11.47 -6.77
N GLY A 152 5.03 -10.86 -6.41
CA GLY A 152 3.88 -11.57 -5.83
C GLY A 152 3.35 -12.68 -6.73
N ALA A 153 3.11 -12.38 -8.01
CA ALA A 153 2.66 -13.36 -8.99
C ALA A 153 3.68 -14.50 -9.20
N LYS A 154 4.97 -14.16 -9.27
CA LYS A 154 6.07 -15.14 -9.36
C LYS A 154 6.06 -16.09 -8.15
N ASN A 155 5.93 -15.56 -6.95
CA ASN A 155 5.93 -16.36 -5.72
C ASN A 155 4.70 -17.29 -5.62
N LEU A 156 3.57 -16.87 -6.24
CA LEU A 156 2.37 -17.70 -6.37
C LEU A 156 2.42 -18.67 -7.55
N ASN A 157 3.51 -18.72 -8.31
CA ASN A 157 3.64 -19.51 -9.54
C ASN A 157 2.49 -19.27 -10.54
N THR A 158 2.00 -18.01 -10.62
CA THR A 158 0.86 -17.64 -11.45
C THR A 158 1.27 -16.58 -12.48
N PRO A 159 0.93 -16.76 -13.77
CA PRO A 159 1.17 -15.72 -14.78
C PRO A 159 0.48 -14.40 -14.42
N ALA A 160 1.16 -13.27 -14.65
CA ALA A 160 0.67 -11.95 -14.28
C ALA A 160 -0.73 -11.65 -14.83
N ASN A 161 -0.99 -11.98 -16.10
CA ASN A 161 -2.28 -11.78 -16.75
C ASN A 161 -3.43 -12.67 -16.21
N GLN A 162 -3.15 -13.56 -15.27
CA GLN A 162 -4.14 -14.38 -14.55
C GLN A 162 -4.32 -13.91 -13.10
N CYS A 163 -3.62 -12.85 -12.66
CA CYS A 163 -3.73 -12.24 -11.34
C CYS A 163 -4.71 -11.08 -11.34
N VAL A 164 -5.38 -10.90 -10.20
CA VAL A 164 -6.19 -9.72 -9.87
C VAL A 164 -5.51 -8.99 -8.73
N VAL A 165 -5.27 -7.69 -8.89
CA VAL A 165 -4.74 -6.80 -7.86
C VAL A 165 -5.88 -5.96 -7.28
N PHE A 166 -5.96 -5.89 -5.95
CA PHE A 166 -6.86 -5.02 -5.21
C PHE A 166 -6.05 -3.85 -4.64
N GLU A 167 -6.45 -2.60 -4.95
CA GLU A 167 -5.64 -1.41 -4.73
C GLU A 167 -6.50 -0.15 -4.51
N ASP A 168 -6.10 0.74 -3.60
CA ASP A 168 -6.81 2.01 -3.35
C ASP A 168 -6.09 3.23 -3.93
N ALA A 169 -4.79 3.11 -4.25
CA ALA A 169 -3.94 4.21 -4.68
C ALA A 169 -3.73 4.24 -6.20
N ALA A 170 -3.68 5.44 -6.78
CA ALA A 170 -3.42 5.62 -8.21
C ALA A 170 -2.08 5.02 -8.66
N ALA A 171 -1.03 5.15 -7.84
CA ALA A 171 0.28 4.58 -8.10
C ALA A 171 0.24 3.04 -8.16
N GLY A 172 -0.53 2.40 -7.27
CA GLY A 172 -0.65 0.95 -7.26
C GLY A 172 -1.47 0.41 -8.43
N VAL A 173 -2.55 1.09 -8.81
CA VAL A 173 -3.30 0.72 -10.02
C VAL A 173 -2.45 0.88 -11.28
N ALA A 174 -1.63 1.93 -11.35
CA ALA A 174 -0.68 2.08 -12.46
C ALA A 174 0.34 0.92 -12.47
N ALA A 175 0.84 0.51 -11.30
CA ALA A 175 1.75 -0.64 -11.16
C ALA A 175 1.08 -1.95 -11.62
N ALA A 176 -0.17 -2.21 -11.21
CA ALA A 176 -0.91 -3.41 -11.63
C ALA A 176 -1.12 -3.46 -13.15
N LYS A 177 -1.47 -2.32 -13.76
CA LYS A 177 -1.58 -2.20 -15.22
C LYS A 177 -0.25 -2.42 -15.92
N ALA A 178 0.83 -1.83 -15.41
CA ALA A 178 2.18 -2.04 -15.95
C ALA A 178 2.62 -3.52 -15.86
N ALA A 179 2.14 -4.24 -14.83
CA ALA A 179 2.33 -5.68 -14.69
C ALA A 179 1.42 -6.52 -15.62
N GLN A 180 0.53 -5.90 -16.40
CA GLN A 180 -0.49 -6.58 -17.21
C GLN A 180 -1.47 -7.42 -16.37
N MET A 181 -1.76 -6.97 -15.15
CA MET A 181 -2.73 -7.59 -14.25
C MET A 181 -4.07 -6.85 -14.31
N VAL A 182 -5.15 -7.55 -13.94
CA VAL A 182 -6.44 -6.89 -13.70
C VAL A 182 -6.35 -6.12 -12.39
N ALA A 183 -6.69 -4.83 -12.43
CA ALA A 183 -6.73 -3.99 -11.24
C ALA A 183 -8.18 -3.73 -10.82
N VAL A 184 -8.48 -4.01 -9.56
CA VAL A 184 -9.74 -3.67 -8.89
C VAL A 184 -9.45 -2.52 -7.94
N GLY A 185 -10.01 -1.34 -8.24
CA GLY A 185 -9.91 -0.16 -7.37
C GLY A 185 -10.82 -0.29 -6.16
N ILE A 186 -10.27 -0.03 -4.97
CA ILE A 186 -11.01 0.00 -3.71
C ILE A 186 -11.15 1.45 -3.27
N GLY A 187 -12.34 1.85 -2.79
CA GLY A 187 -12.61 3.21 -2.29
C GLY A 187 -13.70 3.95 -3.06
N ASP A 188 -13.77 5.27 -2.85
CA ASP A 188 -14.76 6.13 -3.50
C ASP A 188 -14.38 6.37 -4.97
N PRO A 189 -15.19 5.91 -5.93
CA PRO A 189 -14.91 6.09 -7.36
C PRO A 189 -14.83 7.56 -7.79
N HIS A 190 -15.38 8.48 -7.01
CA HIS A 190 -15.34 9.92 -7.29
C HIS A 190 -14.06 10.59 -6.77
N ARG A 191 -13.32 9.96 -5.84
CA ARG A 191 -12.08 10.50 -5.28
C ARG A 191 -10.81 10.01 -5.96
N ALA A 192 -10.82 8.80 -6.52
CA ALA A 192 -9.60 8.12 -6.95
C ALA A 192 -9.32 8.15 -8.47
N TRP A 193 -10.28 8.53 -9.32
CA TRP A 193 -10.19 8.17 -10.73
C TRP A 193 -10.61 9.28 -11.67
N SER A 194 -9.75 10.27 -11.90
CA SER A 194 -9.92 11.24 -13.00
C SER A 194 -9.60 10.65 -14.39
N SER A 195 -9.43 9.33 -14.53
CA SER A 195 -9.28 8.68 -15.82
C SER A 195 -10.10 7.39 -15.87
N ARG A 196 -11.22 7.46 -16.56
CA ARG A 196 -12.17 6.42 -16.97
C ARG A 196 -11.63 4.98 -16.90
N LEU A 197 -12.11 4.20 -15.93
CA LEU A 197 -12.17 2.76 -16.03
C LEU A 197 -13.63 2.36 -16.21
N HIS A 198 -14.02 2.11 -17.46
CA HIS A 198 -15.24 1.36 -17.75
C HIS A 198 -14.94 -0.11 -17.53
N PHE A 199 -15.56 -0.73 -16.52
CA PHE A 199 -15.64 -2.18 -16.47
C PHE A 199 -16.64 -2.63 -17.52
N GLN A 200 -16.17 -3.22 -18.61
CA GLN A 200 -17.00 -4.10 -19.45
C GLN A 200 -16.77 -5.52 -18.93
N PHE A 201 -17.76 -6.06 -18.26
CA PHE A 201 -17.91 -7.49 -18.09
C PHE A 201 -18.51 -8.01 -19.40
N SER A 202 -17.74 -8.77 -20.16
CA SER A 202 -18.23 -9.63 -21.25
C SER A 202 -18.15 -11.07 -20.80
#